data_115500946dd28f85ecc74d86a870ae75
#
_entry.id   115500946dd28f85ecc74d86a870ae75
#
_cell.length_a   1.000
_cell.length_b   1.000
_cell.length_c   1.000
_cell.angle_alpha   90.00
_cell.angle_beta   90.00
_cell.angle_gamma   90.00
#
_symmetry.space_group_name_H-M   'P 1'
#
loop_
_entity.id
_entity.type
_entity.pdbx_description
1 polymer ?
#
loop_
_entity_poly.entity_id
_entity_poly.type
_entity_poly.pdbx_seq_one_letter_code
_entity_poly.pdbx_strand_id
1 'polypeptide(L)'
;MSLKALFPFEYFVASKQTENNIVKFSYGIHRRQNLLFPESLEEYVEKESPVRLFDAFVESLDFKSLEFERETPRVEGRPGYNPRDLMRLYIYSYYYRLRSSRQIARECKVNLEIMWLIGKLRPDFRTIANFRKDNKTAIGKVFKEFNRFCYKMDLFSHDGISIDGSKFKAVNAKDNNFTQSKLDDRLERIDGHIKEYLSELDAADLDDRQAEESGRKLSGYRERKEKYENIQKRMTDENVCQISLTDSESKLMKMNEGFGVCYNTQTAVDTGSHLIADFEVTDRATDHGQITKLAKKVKEDFREFQEAEEKNPHEIIETIADKGYQDTKDMA
;
A
#
# COMPACT_ATOMS: atom_id res chain seq x y z
N MET A 1 39.33 -13.48 21.09
CA MET A 1 40.38 -12.62 20.52
C MET A 1 39.77 -11.29 20.13
N SER A 2 40.19 -10.21 20.81
CA SER A 2 39.63 -8.87 20.66
C SER A 2 40.15 -8.22 19.36
N LEU A 3 39.25 -7.62 18.57
CA LEU A 3 39.54 -6.83 17.35
C LEU A 3 40.56 -5.67 17.55
N LYS A 4 40.98 -5.41 18.78
CA LYS A 4 42.02 -4.42 19.14
C LYS A 4 43.43 -4.82 18.75
N ALA A 5 43.70 -6.09 18.42
CA ALA A 5 45.04 -6.61 18.16
C ALA A 5 45.44 -6.52 16.66
N LEU A 6 44.54 -6.16 15.78
CA LEU A 6 44.79 -6.18 14.31
C LEU A 6 45.22 -4.84 13.70
N PHE A 7 45.05 -3.74 14.42
CA PHE A 7 45.53 -2.42 13.94
C PHE A 7 45.99 -1.58 15.11
N PRO A 8 47.33 -1.45 15.32
CA PRO A 8 47.88 -0.48 16.30
C PRO A 8 47.57 0.92 15.84
N PHE A 9 46.84 1.67 16.65
CA PHE A 9 46.29 2.98 16.39
C PHE A 9 47.35 4.11 16.31
N GLU A 10 48.61 3.75 16.53
CA GLU A 10 49.70 4.76 16.60
C GLU A 10 50.37 5.16 15.26
N TYR A 11 50.02 4.47 14.18
CA TYR A 11 50.66 4.70 12.88
C TYR A 11 50.01 5.79 12.00
N PHE A 12 48.99 6.46 12.47
CA PHE A 12 48.23 7.42 11.64
C PHE A 12 48.44 8.89 11.99
N VAL A 13 49.43 9.23 12.86
CA VAL A 13 49.73 10.62 13.21
C VAL A 13 51.24 10.84 13.03
N ALA A 14 51.68 10.97 11.82
CA ALA A 14 52.83 11.79 11.41
C ALA A 14 53.13 11.58 9.90
N SER A 15 52.49 12.28 9.02
CA SER A 15 53.11 12.59 7.73
C SER A 15 53.55 14.03 7.75
N LYS A 16 54.88 14.19 7.77
CA LYS A 16 55.59 15.48 7.60
C LYS A 16 55.11 16.18 6.32
N GLN A 17 54.83 17.45 6.48
CA GLN A 17 54.67 18.38 5.36
C GLN A 17 55.95 18.43 4.54
N THR A 18 55.90 18.03 3.31
CA THR A 18 56.80 18.44 2.24
C THR A 18 55.97 19.22 1.22
N GLU A 19 56.30 20.50 1.10
CA GLU A 19 55.74 21.40 0.08
C GLU A 19 56.11 20.89 -1.31
N ASN A 20 55.13 20.38 -2.04
CA ASN A 20 55.16 20.33 -3.50
C ASN A 20 53.71 20.06 -3.97
N ASN A 21 53.21 20.90 -4.86
CA ASN A 21 51.93 20.85 -5.61
C ASN A 21 51.02 19.64 -5.32
N ILE A 22 50.50 19.57 -4.11
CA ILE A 22 49.65 18.45 -3.68
C ILE A 22 48.23 18.84 -4.05
N VAL A 23 47.62 18.05 -4.95
CA VAL A 23 46.17 17.99 -5.11
C VAL A 23 45.59 17.69 -3.72
N LYS A 24 45.02 18.70 -3.07
CA LYS A 24 44.46 18.55 -1.72
C LYS A 24 43.09 17.96 -1.84
N PHE A 25 42.87 16.80 -1.22
CA PHE A 25 41.52 16.28 -1.03
C PHE A 25 40.77 17.15 -0.02
N SER A 26 39.46 17.31 -0.22
CA SER A 26 38.56 17.86 0.80
C SER A 26 38.39 16.86 1.90
N TYR A 27 38.62 17.23 3.14
CA TYR A 27 38.45 16.38 4.31
C TYR A 27 37.22 16.83 5.09
N GLY A 28 36.40 15.87 5.49
CA GLY A 28 35.23 16.11 6.37
C GLY A 28 35.66 16.35 7.82
N ILE A 29 34.70 16.76 8.64
CA ILE A 29 34.89 16.97 10.07
C ILE A 29 35.17 15.61 10.75
N HIS A 30 36.08 15.60 11.70
CA HIS A 30 36.41 14.40 12.45
C HIS A 30 35.21 13.94 13.26
N ARG A 31 34.80 12.64 13.14
CA ARG A 31 33.59 12.08 13.75
C ARG A 31 33.45 12.21 15.28
N ARG A 32 34.56 12.52 15.99
CA ARG A 32 34.59 12.72 17.45
C ARG A 32 34.76 14.20 17.81
N GLN A 33 34.71 15.09 16.84
CA GLN A 33 34.81 16.54 17.09
C GLN A 33 33.47 16.98 17.73
N ASN A 34 33.55 17.64 18.86
CA ASN A 34 32.43 18.35 19.45
C ASN A 34 32.35 19.74 18.85
N LEU A 35 31.18 20.12 18.34
CA LEU A 35 30.91 21.46 17.87
C LEU A 35 30.57 22.34 19.08
N LEU A 36 31.10 23.56 19.08
CA LEU A 36 30.83 24.53 20.14
C LEU A 36 29.34 24.94 20.16
N PHE A 37 28.76 25.08 18.97
CA PHE A 37 27.33 25.28 18.77
C PHE A 37 26.75 24.06 18.06
N PRO A 38 25.66 23.47 18.58
CA PRO A 38 24.99 22.35 17.90
C PRO A 38 24.37 22.85 16.59
N GLU A 39 24.58 22.12 15.51
CA GLU A 39 23.93 22.39 14.23
C GLU A 39 22.43 22.20 14.32
N SER A 40 21.66 23.08 13.71
CA SER A 40 20.22 22.94 13.57
C SER A 40 19.89 21.92 12.48
N LEU A 41 18.83 21.14 12.68
CA LEU A 41 18.32 20.28 11.61
C LEU A 41 17.91 21.08 10.37
N GLU A 42 17.54 22.36 10.58
CA GLU A 42 17.17 23.27 9.52
C GLU A 42 18.31 23.51 8.51
N GLU A 43 19.56 23.47 8.97
CA GLU A 43 20.75 23.69 8.14
C GLU A 43 21.05 22.49 7.21
N TYR A 44 20.52 21.31 7.54
CA TYR A 44 20.71 20.10 6.73
C TYR A 44 19.67 19.91 5.63
N VAL A 45 18.61 20.71 5.62
CA VAL A 45 17.55 20.62 4.62
C VAL A 45 17.59 21.83 3.72
N GLU A 46 17.87 21.61 2.45
CA GLU A 46 17.93 22.67 1.44
C GLU A 46 16.59 23.42 1.36
N LYS A 47 16.66 24.72 1.01
CA LYS A 47 15.47 25.57 0.90
C LYS A 47 14.48 25.07 -0.15
N GLU A 48 15.00 24.50 -1.24
CA GLU A 48 14.24 23.97 -2.36
C GLU A 48 13.88 22.48 -2.21
N SER A 49 14.19 21.86 -1.04
CA SER A 49 13.86 20.46 -0.82
C SER A 49 12.34 20.23 -0.83
N PRO A 50 11.84 19.22 -1.58
CA PRO A 50 10.42 18.86 -1.60
C PRO A 50 9.83 18.57 -0.22
N VAL A 51 10.66 18.21 0.75
CA VAL A 51 10.20 17.89 2.12
C VAL A 51 9.52 19.09 2.78
N ARG A 52 9.92 20.31 2.42
CA ARG A 52 9.28 21.55 2.92
C ARG A 52 7.87 21.72 2.41
N LEU A 53 7.62 21.32 1.17
CA LEU A 53 6.27 21.31 0.60
C LEU A 53 5.39 20.27 1.33
N PHE A 54 5.94 19.08 1.65
CA PHE A 54 5.20 18.06 2.39
C PHE A 54 4.80 18.54 3.78
N ASP A 55 5.74 19.20 4.48
CA ASP A 55 5.48 19.79 5.78
C ASP A 55 4.39 20.87 5.71
N ALA A 56 4.53 21.83 4.81
CA ALA A 56 3.58 22.93 4.63
C ALA A 56 2.18 22.40 4.22
N PHE A 57 2.11 21.41 3.34
CA PHE A 57 0.84 20.79 2.96
C PHE A 57 0.17 20.13 4.16
N VAL A 58 0.88 19.32 4.95
CA VAL A 58 0.30 18.64 6.12
C VAL A 58 -0.11 19.63 7.19
N GLU A 59 0.64 20.73 7.37
CA GLU A 59 0.23 21.81 8.30
C GLU A 59 -1.05 22.50 7.87
N SER A 60 -1.31 22.64 6.58
CA SER A 60 -2.54 23.26 6.05
C SER A 60 -3.80 22.40 6.26
N LEU A 61 -3.65 21.11 6.56
CA LEU A 61 -4.77 20.18 6.71
C LEU A 61 -5.47 20.33 8.07
N ASP A 62 -6.79 20.29 8.08
CA ASP A 62 -7.59 20.16 9.29
C ASP A 62 -7.80 18.67 9.66
N PHE A 63 -6.92 18.14 10.49
CA PHE A 63 -6.94 16.74 10.91
C PHE A 63 -8.21 16.34 11.66
N LYS A 64 -8.88 17.28 12.29
CA LYS A 64 -10.13 17.03 13.00
C LYS A 64 -11.28 16.76 12.03
N SER A 65 -11.41 17.57 10.98
CA SER A 65 -12.42 17.37 9.94
C SER A 65 -12.15 16.13 9.09
N LEU A 66 -10.87 15.74 8.95
CA LEU A 66 -10.45 14.55 8.24
C LEU A 66 -10.69 13.25 9.03
N GLU A 67 -11.05 13.36 10.31
CA GLU A 67 -11.39 12.22 11.18
C GLU A 67 -10.24 11.23 11.38
N PHE A 68 -9.02 11.73 11.57
CA PHE A 68 -7.91 10.86 11.92
C PHE A 68 -8.07 10.22 13.29
N GLU A 69 -7.87 8.91 13.36
CA GLU A 69 -7.81 8.24 14.66
C GLU A 69 -6.64 8.79 15.50
N ARG A 70 -6.91 9.00 16.78
CA ARG A 70 -5.92 9.50 17.76
C ARG A 70 -5.47 10.95 17.51
N GLU A 71 -6.27 11.74 16.80
CA GLU A 71 -6.04 13.17 16.69
C GLU A 71 -6.06 13.83 18.07
N THR A 72 -6.94 13.37 18.95
CA THR A 72 -6.95 13.77 20.36
C THR A 72 -6.10 12.82 21.22
N PRO A 73 -5.07 13.33 21.93
CA PRO A 73 -4.24 12.52 22.79
C PRO A 73 -5.02 11.82 23.90
N ARG A 74 -4.64 10.60 24.24
CA ARG A 74 -5.20 9.89 25.40
C ARG A 74 -4.68 10.53 26.69
N VAL A 75 -5.56 10.62 27.71
CA VAL A 75 -5.22 11.17 29.01
C VAL A 75 -4.26 10.25 29.77
N GLU A 76 -4.36 8.93 29.57
CA GLU A 76 -3.57 7.92 30.28
C GLU A 76 -2.76 7.05 29.32
N GLY A 77 -1.64 6.55 29.79
CA GLY A 77 -0.74 5.66 29.09
C GLY A 77 0.44 6.37 28.40
N ARG A 78 1.22 5.62 27.60
CA ARG A 78 2.32 6.20 26.85
C ARG A 78 1.78 7.15 25.77
N PRO A 79 2.29 8.39 25.67
CA PRO A 79 1.90 9.31 24.61
C PRO A 79 2.05 8.67 23.21
N GLY A 80 1.00 8.82 22.40
CA GLY A 80 1.03 8.40 20.99
C GLY A 80 1.81 9.39 20.14
N TYR A 81 2.18 8.98 18.94
CA TYR A 81 2.68 9.88 17.93
C TYR A 81 1.54 10.74 17.37
N ASN A 82 1.84 12.00 17.05
CA ASN A 82 0.86 12.87 16.41
C ASN A 82 0.55 12.31 14.99
N PRO A 83 -0.73 12.19 14.60
CA PRO A 83 -1.11 11.78 13.26
C PRO A 83 -0.51 12.64 12.15
N ARG A 84 -0.28 13.94 12.39
CA ARG A 84 0.41 14.83 11.45
C ARG A 84 1.81 14.35 11.11
N ASP A 85 2.61 13.99 12.13
CA ASP A 85 3.97 13.50 11.92
C ASP A 85 4.00 12.18 11.16
N LEU A 86 3.04 11.29 11.45
CA LEU A 86 2.91 10.04 10.71
C LEU A 86 2.44 10.26 9.28
N MET A 87 1.57 11.26 9.03
CA MET A 87 1.14 11.62 7.68
C MET A 87 2.29 12.23 6.86
N ARG A 88 3.08 13.16 7.44
CA ARG A 88 4.31 13.67 6.83
C ARG A 88 5.26 12.55 6.43
N LEU A 89 5.47 11.60 7.36
CA LEU A 89 6.32 10.44 7.13
C LEU A 89 5.81 9.56 5.98
N TYR A 90 4.50 9.39 5.86
CA TYR A 90 3.90 8.63 4.76
C TYR A 90 4.07 9.34 3.42
N ILE A 91 3.77 10.63 3.31
CA ILE A 91 3.91 11.41 2.07
C ILE A 91 5.37 11.34 1.60
N TYR A 92 6.32 11.63 2.48
CA TYR A 92 7.76 11.52 2.19
C TYR A 92 8.14 10.13 1.69
N SER A 93 7.71 9.11 2.42
CA SER A 93 8.08 7.73 2.13
C SER A 93 7.55 7.28 0.76
N TYR A 94 6.31 7.60 0.42
CA TYR A 94 5.75 7.24 -0.88
C TYR A 94 6.38 8.02 -2.03
N TYR A 95 6.69 9.28 -1.84
CA TYR A 95 7.40 10.09 -2.83
C TYR A 95 8.77 9.48 -3.17
N TYR A 96 9.53 9.07 -2.16
CA TYR A 96 10.82 8.39 -2.34
C TYR A 96 10.72 6.86 -2.51
N ARG A 97 9.51 6.32 -2.77
CA ARG A 97 9.25 4.89 -3.01
C ARG A 97 9.62 3.96 -1.85
N LEU A 98 9.64 4.45 -0.63
CA LEU A 98 9.84 3.67 0.59
C LEU A 98 8.51 3.03 1.00
N ARG A 99 8.25 1.80 0.54
CA ARG A 99 6.94 1.15 0.72
C ARG A 99 6.84 0.25 1.96
N SER A 100 7.96 -0.18 2.50
CA SER A 100 7.99 -1.08 3.67
C SER A 100 8.03 -0.30 4.97
N SER A 101 7.08 -0.58 5.89
CA SER A 101 7.08 0.04 7.23
C SER A 101 8.37 -0.20 8.01
N ARG A 102 9.04 -1.36 7.79
CA ARG A 102 10.35 -1.64 8.39
C ARG A 102 11.45 -0.75 7.82
N GLN A 103 11.42 -0.52 6.50
CA GLN A 103 12.37 0.39 5.84
C GLN A 103 12.13 1.83 6.30
N ILE A 104 10.88 2.28 6.34
CA ILE A 104 10.51 3.62 6.85
C ILE A 104 11.02 3.81 8.29
N ALA A 105 10.79 2.85 9.18
CA ALA A 105 11.26 2.90 10.55
C ALA A 105 12.81 2.93 10.67
N ARG A 106 13.54 2.33 9.72
CA ARG A 106 14.99 2.44 9.63
C ARG A 106 15.40 3.84 9.20
N GLU A 107 14.76 4.39 8.16
CA GLU A 107 15.05 5.73 7.64
C GLU A 107 14.82 6.83 8.68
N CYS A 108 13.84 6.70 9.57
CA CYS A 108 13.66 7.61 10.72
C CYS A 108 14.89 7.74 11.62
N LYS A 109 15.87 6.83 11.52
CA LYS A 109 17.08 6.82 12.36
C LYS A 109 18.30 7.39 11.65
N VAL A 110 18.29 7.46 10.32
CA VAL A 110 19.48 7.75 9.51
C VAL A 110 19.27 8.86 8.48
N ASN A 111 18.03 9.14 8.10
CA ASN A 111 17.70 10.12 7.07
C ASN A 111 17.45 11.50 7.70
N LEU A 112 18.24 12.50 7.30
CA LEU A 112 18.20 13.85 7.88
C LEU A 112 16.91 14.59 7.53
N GLU A 113 16.39 14.44 6.32
CA GLU A 113 15.12 15.06 5.92
C GLU A 113 13.94 14.50 6.74
N ILE A 114 13.90 13.17 6.96
CA ILE A 114 12.89 12.56 7.84
C ILE A 114 13.07 13.03 9.28
N MET A 115 14.31 13.14 9.78
CA MET A 115 14.57 13.66 11.12
C MET A 115 14.09 15.10 11.27
N TRP A 116 14.28 15.93 10.26
CA TRP A 116 13.75 17.28 10.22
C TRP A 116 12.23 17.28 10.22
N LEU A 117 11.60 16.50 9.32
CA LEU A 117 10.18 16.46 9.06
C LEU A 117 9.35 16.03 10.28
N ILE A 118 9.85 15.10 11.08
CA ILE A 118 9.15 14.53 12.25
C ILE A 118 9.88 14.80 13.60
N GLY A 119 10.79 15.80 13.64
CA GLY A 119 11.45 16.20 14.89
C GLY A 119 12.26 15.09 15.56
N LYS A 120 13.01 14.28 14.81
CA LYS A 120 13.81 13.12 15.29
C LYS A 120 12.97 12.03 15.98
N LEU A 121 11.65 12.00 15.81
CA LEU A 121 10.82 10.90 16.28
C LEU A 121 11.24 9.58 15.64
N ARG A 122 11.02 8.46 16.35
CA ARG A 122 11.44 7.13 15.89
C ARG A 122 10.29 6.13 16.06
N PRO A 123 9.22 6.25 15.29
CA PRO A 123 8.13 5.30 15.33
C PRO A 123 8.62 3.91 14.91
N ASP A 124 8.16 2.88 15.59
CA ASP A 124 8.42 1.51 15.19
C ASP A 124 7.58 1.12 13.95
N PHE A 125 7.98 0.03 13.30
CA PHE A 125 7.32 -0.40 12.07
C PHE A 125 5.85 -0.81 12.26
N ARG A 126 5.45 -1.24 13.47
CA ARG A 126 4.05 -1.59 13.78
C ARG A 126 3.21 -0.33 13.90
N THR A 127 3.72 0.70 14.58
CA THR A 127 3.08 2.02 14.65
C THR A 127 2.82 2.58 13.27
N ILE A 128 3.83 2.55 12.38
CA ILE A 128 3.71 3.01 10.99
C ILE A 128 2.64 2.18 10.24
N ALA A 129 2.70 0.85 10.31
CA ALA A 129 1.75 -0.01 9.62
C ALA A 129 0.31 0.18 10.13
N ASN A 130 0.13 0.28 11.46
CA ASN A 130 -1.18 0.47 12.08
C ASN A 130 -1.77 1.83 11.72
N PHE A 131 -0.98 2.91 11.67
CA PHE A 131 -1.46 4.22 11.24
C PHE A 131 -2.19 4.15 9.88
N ARG A 132 -1.58 3.52 8.88
CA ARG A 132 -2.22 3.35 7.58
C ARG A 132 -3.47 2.47 7.65
N LYS A 133 -3.41 1.37 8.42
CA LYS A 133 -4.53 0.45 8.58
C LYS A 133 -5.74 1.13 9.22
N ASP A 134 -5.49 1.86 10.28
CA ASP A 134 -6.54 2.46 11.12
C ASP A 134 -7.13 3.73 10.47
N ASN A 135 -6.38 4.43 9.60
CA ASN A 135 -6.77 5.72 9.01
C ASN A 135 -7.05 5.66 7.50
N LYS A 136 -7.53 4.55 6.96
CA LYS A 136 -7.77 4.39 5.51
C LYS A 136 -8.65 5.50 4.93
N THR A 137 -9.78 5.78 5.56
CA THR A 137 -10.74 6.79 5.13
C THR A 137 -10.15 8.20 5.22
N ALA A 138 -9.48 8.53 6.32
CA ALA A 138 -8.83 9.81 6.51
C ALA A 138 -7.74 10.07 5.46
N ILE A 139 -6.92 9.06 5.14
CA ILE A 139 -5.90 9.15 4.08
C ILE A 139 -6.55 9.40 2.70
N GLY A 140 -7.70 8.77 2.42
CA GLY A 140 -8.48 9.06 1.21
C GLY A 140 -8.96 10.52 1.16
N LYS A 141 -9.41 11.07 2.29
CA LYS A 141 -9.78 12.50 2.39
C LYS A 141 -8.56 13.42 2.19
N VAL A 142 -7.37 13.04 2.67
CA VAL A 142 -6.12 13.80 2.41
C VAL A 142 -5.82 13.86 0.91
N PHE A 143 -6.06 12.79 0.17
CA PHE A 143 -5.91 12.79 -1.29
C PHE A 143 -6.86 13.80 -1.96
N LYS A 144 -8.12 13.88 -1.51
CA LYS A 144 -9.07 14.88 -2.00
C LYS A 144 -8.61 16.30 -1.68
N GLU A 145 -8.10 16.57 -0.48
CA GLU A 145 -7.54 17.88 -0.11
C GLU A 145 -6.30 18.23 -0.93
N PHE A 146 -5.46 17.25 -1.27
CA PHE A 146 -4.34 17.45 -2.19
C PHE A 146 -4.81 17.84 -3.60
N ASN A 147 -5.86 17.20 -4.10
CA ASN A 147 -6.45 17.57 -5.39
C ASN A 147 -7.07 18.98 -5.34
N ARG A 148 -7.73 19.34 -4.24
CA ARG A 148 -8.22 20.72 -4.03
C ARG A 148 -7.06 21.73 -4.08
N PHE A 149 -5.95 21.42 -3.41
CA PHE A 149 -4.75 22.26 -3.45
C PHE A 149 -4.21 22.38 -4.90
N CYS A 150 -4.10 21.28 -5.63
CA CYS A 150 -3.68 21.30 -7.05
C CYS A 150 -4.66 22.12 -7.92
N TYR A 151 -5.95 21.99 -7.67
CA TYR A 151 -6.98 22.76 -8.37
C TYR A 151 -6.85 24.27 -8.10
N LYS A 152 -6.64 24.64 -6.84
CA LYS A 152 -6.41 26.04 -6.42
C LYS A 152 -5.18 26.65 -7.12
N MET A 153 -4.15 25.86 -7.32
CA MET A 153 -2.88 26.26 -7.97
C MET A 153 -2.94 26.20 -9.51
N ASP A 154 -4.11 25.96 -10.10
CA ASP A 154 -4.32 25.82 -11.55
C ASP A 154 -3.41 24.75 -12.19
N LEU A 155 -3.19 23.64 -11.48
CA LEU A 155 -2.35 22.55 -11.98
C LEU A 155 -3.12 21.53 -12.83
N PHE A 156 -4.46 21.53 -12.81
CA PHE A 156 -5.28 20.75 -13.72
C PHE A 156 -5.48 21.50 -15.02
N SER A 157 -5.41 20.78 -16.15
CA SER A 157 -5.60 21.40 -17.49
C SER A 157 -7.06 21.69 -17.81
N HIS A 158 -7.98 20.94 -17.21
CA HIS A 158 -9.42 20.97 -17.48
C HIS A 158 -9.84 20.56 -18.92
N ASP A 159 -8.90 20.08 -19.74
CA ASP A 159 -9.19 19.68 -21.13
C ASP A 159 -10.01 18.40 -21.19
N GLY A 160 -9.72 17.45 -20.33
CA GLY A 160 -10.40 16.16 -20.28
C GLY A 160 -9.84 15.23 -19.24
N ILE A 161 -10.51 14.08 -19.07
CA ILE A 161 -10.12 13.04 -18.12
C ILE A 161 -9.98 11.71 -18.86
N SER A 162 -8.83 11.07 -18.72
CA SER A 162 -8.61 9.70 -19.16
C SER A 162 -8.86 8.73 -18.02
N ILE A 163 -9.71 7.72 -18.24
CA ILE A 163 -10.00 6.68 -17.25
C ILE A 163 -9.39 5.36 -17.71
N ASP A 164 -8.59 4.75 -16.84
CA ASP A 164 -7.97 3.45 -17.09
C ASP A 164 -7.95 2.58 -15.83
N GLY A 165 -8.04 1.26 -16.06
CA GLY A 165 -8.06 0.22 -15.03
C GLY A 165 -6.73 -0.50 -14.89
N SER A 166 -6.19 -0.53 -13.69
CA SER A 166 -4.98 -1.29 -13.37
C SER A 166 -5.24 -2.38 -12.34
N LYS A 167 -4.72 -3.60 -12.61
CA LYS A 167 -4.90 -4.75 -11.71
C LYS A 167 -3.70 -4.92 -10.78
N PHE A 168 -3.94 -4.81 -9.48
CA PHE A 168 -2.92 -4.97 -8.44
C PHE A 168 -3.07 -6.32 -7.74
N LYS A 169 -1.99 -7.10 -7.69
CA LYS A 169 -1.97 -8.40 -7.00
C LYS A 169 -2.27 -8.23 -5.51
N ALA A 170 -3.28 -8.94 -5.02
CA ALA A 170 -3.57 -9.04 -3.60
C ALA A 170 -2.55 -9.94 -2.89
N VAL A 171 -2.47 -9.82 -1.57
CA VAL A 171 -1.68 -10.73 -0.73
C VAL A 171 -2.48 -12.01 -0.52
N ASN A 172 -2.66 -12.77 -1.59
CA ASN A 172 -3.41 -14.02 -1.57
C ASN A 172 -2.81 -15.01 -2.60
N ALA A 173 -2.68 -16.27 -2.18
CA ALA A 173 -2.31 -17.34 -3.09
C ALA A 173 -3.51 -17.78 -3.92
N LYS A 174 -3.31 -18.13 -5.20
CA LYS A 174 -4.37 -18.67 -6.07
C LYS A 174 -5.09 -19.88 -5.46
N ASP A 175 -4.38 -20.67 -4.66
CA ASP A 175 -4.94 -21.85 -4.00
C ASP A 175 -5.97 -21.53 -2.93
N ASN A 176 -5.91 -20.35 -2.34
CA ASN A 176 -6.85 -19.85 -1.35
C ASN A 176 -8.04 -19.07 -1.94
N ASN A 177 -8.10 -18.95 -3.28
CA ASN A 177 -9.26 -18.45 -3.99
C ASN A 177 -10.04 -19.63 -4.58
N PHE A 178 -11.33 -19.69 -4.31
CA PHE A 178 -12.24 -20.75 -4.69
C PHE A 178 -13.34 -20.21 -5.59
N THR A 179 -13.49 -20.88 -6.74
CA THR A 179 -14.64 -20.76 -7.64
C THR A 179 -15.46 -22.03 -7.53
N GLN A 180 -16.74 -22.03 -7.98
CA GLN A 180 -17.60 -23.20 -7.96
C GLN A 180 -16.93 -24.40 -8.66
N SER A 181 -16.45 -24.22 -9.87
CA SER A 181 -15.77 -25.29 -10.64
C SER A 181 -14.59 -25.88 -9.88
N LYS A 182 -13.76 -25.03 -9.26
CA LYS A 182 -12.59 -25.50 -8.50
C LYS A 182 -12.98 -26.27 -7.24
N LEU A 183 -14.10 -25.92 -6.60
CA LEU A 183 -14.64 -26.68 -5.47
C LEU A 183 -15.18 -28.03 -5.90
N ASP A 184 -15.96 -28.07 -6.98
CA ASP A 184 -16.51 -29.29 -7.54
C ASP A 184 -15.39 -30.27 -7.92
N ASP A 185 -14.36 -29.81 -8.64
CA ASP A 185 -13.19 -30.62 -8.99
C ASP A 185 -12.43 -31.16 -7.76
N ARG A 186 -12.34 -30.35 -6.70
CA ARG A 186 -11.64 -30.78 -5.48
C ARG A 186 -12.48 -31.76 -4.66
N LEU A 187 -13.78 -31.56 -4.57
CA LEU A 187 -14.70 -32.49 -3.91
C LEU A 187 -14.73 -33.82 -4.63
N GLU A 188 -14.83 -33.81 -5.96
CA GLU A 188 -14.82 -35.04 -6.76
C GLU A 188 -13.53 -35.85 -6.56
N ARG A 189 -12.37 -35.18 -6.58
CA ARG A 189 -11.06 -35.82 -6.31
C ARG A 189 -11.00 -36.42 -4.91
N ILE A 190 -11.49 -35.70 -3.89
CA ILE A 190 -11.50 -36.21 -2.51
C ILE A 190 -12.44 -37.41 -2.39
N ASP A 191 -13.58 -37.36 -3.02
CA ASP A 191 -14.52 -38.50 -3.02
C ASP A 191 -13.94 -39.70 -3.75
N GLY A 192 -13.21 -39.48 -4.85
CA GLY A 192 -12.43 -40.52 -5.53
C GLY A 192 -11.42 -41.18 -4.60
N HIS A 193 -10.58 -40.38 -3.94
CA HIS A 193 -9.57 -40.89 -2.99
C HIS A 193 -10.23 -41.62 -1.78
N ILE A 194 -11.34 -41.14 -1.27
CA ILE A 194 -12.05 -41.81 -0.17
C ILE A 194 -12.55 -43.17 -0.65
N LYS A 195 -13.15 -43.27 -1.85
CA LYS A 195 -13.65 -44.52 -2.42
C LYS A 195 -12.52 -45.52 -2.68
N GLU A 196 -11.44 -45.08 -3.33
CA GLU A 196 -10.27 -45.88 -3.60
C GLU A 196 -9.67 -46.45 -2.31
N TYR A 197 -9.57 -45.60 -1.31
CA TYR A 197 -9.00 -45.97 -0.02
C TYR A 197 -9.87 -46.92 0.78
N LEU A 198 -11.17 -46.76 0.75
CA LEU A 198 -12.13 -47.73 1.36
C LEU A 198 -12.06 -49.08 0.65
N SER A 199 -11.92 -49.08 -0.67
CA SER A 199 -11.75 -50.31 -1.45
C SER A 199 -10.43 -51.04 -1.12
N GLU A 200 -9.36 -50.30 -0.90
CA GLU A 200 -8.07 -50.87 -0.46
C GLU A 200 -8.14 -51.47 0.95
N LEU A 201 -8.86 -50.80 1.85
CA LEU A 201 -9.13 -51.30 3.21
C LEU A 201 -9.93 -52.58 3.23
N ASP A 202 -10.94 -52.67 2.37
CA ASP A 202 -11.77 -53.87 2.25
C ASP A 202 -11.02 -55.07 1.61
N ALA A 203 -10.01 -54.77 0.82
CA ALA A 203 -9.24 -55.81 0.11
C ALA A 203 -7.97 -56.32 0.88
N ALA A 204 -7.56 -55.62 1.94
CA ALA A 204 -6.35 -55.90 2.67
C ALA A 204 -6.62 -56.40 4.10
N ASP A 205 -6.04 -57.60 4.44
CA ASP A 205 -5.84 -58.00 5.84
C ASP A 205 -4.73 -57.12 6.42
N LEU A 206 -5.11 -55.94 6.92
CA LEU A 206 -4.17 -54.95 7.47
C LEU A 206 -3.72 -55.31 8.89
N ASP A 207 -2.42 -55.18 9.17
CA ASP A 207 -1.97 -55.19 10.53
C ASP A 207 -2.42 -53.90 11.28
N ASP A 208 -2.35 -53.91 12.62
CA ASP A 208 -2.85 -52.80 13.46
C ASP A 208 -2.19 -51.43 13.14
N ARG A 209 -0.94 -51.42 12.67
CA ARG A 209 -0.21 -50.17 12.33
C ARG A 209 -0.70 -49.60 11.00
N GLN A 210 -0.95 -50.47 10.01
CA GLN A 210 -1.48 -50.09 8.70
C GLN A 210 -2.88 -49.57 8.83
N ALA A 211 -3.70 -50.18 9.70
CA ALA A 211 -5.05 -49.76 9.99
C ALA A 211 -5.09 -48.35 10.64
N GLU A 212 -4.14 -48.08 11.57
CA GLU A 212 -4.05 -46.78 12.22
C GLU A 212 -3.60 -45.65 11.28
N GLU A 213 -2.58 -45.91 10.42
CA GLU A 213 -2.13 -44.96 9.40
C GLU A 213 -3.23 -44.67 8.40
N SER A 214 -3.97 -45.67 8.04
CA SER A 214 -5.10 -45.62 7.15
C SER A 214 -6.23 -44.78 7.73
N GLY A 215 -6.58 -44.99 8.96
CA GLY A 215 -7.58 -44.18 9.68
C GLY A 215 -7.21 -42.69 9.70
N ARG A 216 -5.93 -42.34 9.89
CA ARG A 216 -5.44 -40.96 9.88
C ARG A 216 -5.59 -40.31 8.49
N LYS A 217 -5.26 -41.03 7.40
CA LYS A 217 -5.41 -40.54 6.02
C LYS A 217 -6.89 -40.28 5.69
N LEU A 218 -7.76 -41.21 6.07
CA LEU A 218 -9.19 -41.06 5.85
C LEU A 218 -9.80 -39.89 6.62
N SER A 219 -9.40 -39.71 7.87
CA SER A 219 -9.77 -38.53 8.68
C SER A 219 -9.34 -37.23 8.00
N GLY A 220 -8.10 -37.16 7.50
CA GLY A 220 -7.61 -35.99 6.78
C GLY A 220 -8.37 -35.68 5.48
N TYR A 221 -8.85 -36.70 4.75
CA TYR A 221 -9.70 -36.46 3.57
C TYR A 221 -11.10 -35.98 3.98
N ARG A 222 -11.70 -36.53 5.04
CA ARG A 222 -12.98 -36.08 5.54
C ARG A 222 -12.97 -34.65 6.02
N GLU A 223 -11.94 -34.25 6.78
CA GLU A 223 -11.76 -32.87 7.24
C GLU A 223 -11.64 -31.88 6.06
N ARG A 224 -10.87 -32.26 5.00
CA ARG A 224 -10.76 -31.44 3.79
C ARG A 224 -12.06 -31.35 3.03
N LYS A 225 -12.83 -32.44 2.95
CA LYS A 225 -14.14 -32.45 2.33
C LYS A 225 -15.10 -31.51 3.05
N GLU A 226 -15.23 -31.64 4.35
CA GLU A 226 -16.04 -30.74 5.18
C GLU A 226 -15.67 -29.27 5.01
N LYS A 227 -14.36 -28.98 4.97
CA LYS A 227 -13.87 -27.63 4.71
C LYS A 227 -14.38 -27.10 3.36
N TYR A 228 -14.32 -27.88 2.29
CA TYR A 228 -14.73 -27.42 0.97
C TYR A 228 -16.25 -27.33 0.83
N GLU A 229 -17.00 -28.22 1.45
CA GLU A 229 -18.46 -28.15 1.55
C GLU A 229 -18.90 -26.87 2.30
N ASN A 230 -18.23 -26.53 3.39
CA ASN A 230 -18.48 -25.28 4.12
C ASN A 230 -18.18 -24.04 3.27
N ILE A 231 -17.12 -24.04 2.46
CA ILE A 231 -16.84 -22.95 1.53
C ILE A 231 -17.93 -22.87 0.46
N GLN A 232 -18.37 -24.00 -0.10
CA GLN A 232 -19.42 -24.05 -1.10
C GLN A 232 -20.76 -23.53 -0.55
N LYS A 233 -21.10 -23.92 0.68
CA LYS A 233 -22.27 -23.39 1.38
C LYS A 233 -22.20 -21.88 1.55
N ARG A 234 -21.06 -21.35 2.01
CA ARG A 234 -20.85 -19.91 2.11
C ARG A 234 -21.02 -19.19 0.77
N MET A 235 -20.50 -19.75 -0.33
CA MET A 235 -20.67 -19.15 -1.67
C MET A 235 -22.14 -19.07 -2.05
N THR A 236 -22.93 -20.08 -1.71
CA THR A 236 -24.37 -20.11 -1.97
C THR A 236 -25.11 -19.10 -1.08
N ASP A 237 -24.82 -19.10 0.23
CA ASP A 237 -25.48 -18.23 1.21
C ASP A 237 -25.18 -16.73 0.93
N GLU A 238 -23.94 -16.41 0.54
CA GLU A 238 -23.49 -15.07 0.20
C GLU A 238 -23.80 -14.68 -1.28
N ASN A 239 -24.33 -15.60 -2.07
CA ASN A 239 -24.63 -15.46 -3.51
C ASN A 239 -23.42 -14.90 -4.31
N VAL A 240 -22.24 -15.47 -4.10
CA VAL A 240 -21.00 -15.03 -4.74
C VAL A 240 -20.42 -16.13 -5.63
N CYS A 241 -19.84 -15.74 -6.79
CA CYS A 241 -19.23 -16.66 -7.75
C CYS A 241 -17.84 -17.16 -7.32
N GLN A 242 -17.21 -16.50 -6.37
CA GLN A 242 -15.89 -16.88 -5.85
C GLN A 242 -15.65 -16.32 -4.44
N ILE A 243 -14.88 -17.06 -3.65
CA ILE A 243 -14.46 -16.66 -2.31
C ILE A 243 -12.93 -16.74 -2.21
N SER A 244 -12.34 -15.71 -1.63
CA SER A 244 -10.94 -15.67 -1.25
C SER A 244 -10.83 -15.79 0.28
N LEU A 245 -10.06 -16.78 0.76
CA LEU A 245 -9.96 -17.06 2.20
C LEU A 245 -9.02 -16.12 2.94
N THR A 246 -8.01 -15.57 2.27
CA THR A 246 -7.01 -14.70 2.90
C THR A 246 -7.43 -13.24 2.85
N ASP A 247 -8.03 -12.84 1.73
CA ASP A 247 -8.44 -11.47 1.45
C ASP A 247 -9.77 -11.52 0.69
N SER A 248 -10.86 -11.38 1.43
CA SER A 248 -12.23 -11.60 0.93
C SER A 248 -12.67 -10.61 -0.15
N GLU A 249 -12.05 -9.42 -0.16
CA GLU A 249 -12.34 -8.36 -1.13
C GLU A 249 -11.60 -8.56 -2.46
N SER A 250 -10.60 -9.46 -2.50
CA SER A 250 -9.82 -9.74 -3.70
C SER A 250 -10.43 -10.85 -4.53
N LYS A 251 -10.34 -10.74 -5.87
CA LYS A 251 -10.91 -11.73 -6.80
C LYS A 251 -9.90 -12.21 -7.84
N LEU A 252 -10.15 -13.39 -8.38
CA LEU A 252 -9.37 -13.93 -9.49
C LEU A 252 -9.69 -13.14 -10.75
N MET A 253 -8.69 -12.49 -11.32
CA MET A 253 -8.83 -11.65 -12.51
C MET A 253 -7.77 -12.04 -13.56
N LYS A 254 -8.09 -11.82 -14.83
CA LYS A 254 -7.13 -11.96 -15.93
C LYS A 254 -6.14 -10.78 -15.89
N MET A 255 -4.87 -11.10 -15.95
CA MET A 255 -3.74 -10.16 -16.03
C MET A 255 -2.96 -10.41 -17.33
N ASN A 256 -1.98 -9.58 -17.65
CA ASN A 256 -1.10 -9.77 -18.82
C ASN A 256 -0.35 -11.10 -18.78
N GLU A 257 0.02 -11.56 -17.58
CA GLU A 257 0.75 -12.82 -17.35
C GLU A 257 -0.16 -14.00 -16.96
N GLY A 258 -1.45 -13.97 -17.32
CA GLY A 258 -2.44 -14.99 -16.97
C GLY A 258 -3.38 -14.55 -15.85
N PHE A 259 -3.83 -15.48 -14.99
CA PHE A 259 -4.78 -15.17 -13.92
C PHE A 259 -4.08 -14.91 -12.59
N GLY A 260 -4.52 -13.91 -11.85
CA GLY A 260 -4.06 -13.58 -10.50
C GLY A 260 -5.20 -13.17 -9.58
N VAL A 261 -5.02 -13.34 -8.28
CA VAL A 261 -5.95 -12.76 -7.29
C VAL A 261 -5.57 -11.32 -7.07
N CYS A 262 -6.46 -10.41 -7.44
CA CYS A 262 -6.17 -8.98 -7.60
C CYS A 262 -7.31 -8.11 -7.10
N TYR A 263 -7.00 -6.83 -6.96
CA TYR A 263 -7.93 -5.71 -7.00
C TYR A 263 -7.87 -5.05 -8.36
N ASN A 264 -8.97 -4.49 -8.82
CA ASN A 264 -9.02 -3.62 -9.99
C ASN A 264 -9.12 -2.17 -9.50
N THR A 265 -8.13 -1.36 -9.85
CA THR A 265 -8.09 0.06 -9.49
C THR A 265 -8.34 0.87 -10.74
N GLN A 266 -9.44 1.60 -10.74
CA GLN A 266 -9.77 2.57 -11.77
C GLN A 266 -9.17 3.92 -11.41
N THR A 267 -8.47 4.57 -12.32
CA THR A 267 -7.88 5.90 -12.11
C THR A 267 -8.39 6.87 -13.16
N ALA A 268 -8.78 8.05 -12.70
CA ALA A 268 -9.12 9.17 -13.56
C ALA A 268 -7.95 10.15 -13.57
N VAL A 269 -7.39 10.41 -14.72
CA VAL A 269 -6.17 11.21 -14.90
C VAL A 269 -6.48 12.39 -15.81
N ASP A 270 -6.13 13.59 -15.40
CA ASP A 270 -6.22 14.80 -16.22
C ASP A 270 -5.31 14.67 -17.45
N THR A 271 -5.85 14.93 -18.63
CA THR A 271 -5.16 14.65 -19.89
C THR A 271 -3.98 15.57 -20.17
N GLY A 272 -4.01 16.79 -19.66
CA GLY A 272 -2.94 17.77 -19.87
C GLY A 272 -1.85 17.69 -18.80
N SER A 273 -2.23 17.71 -17.53
CA SER A 273 -1.26 17.71 -16.41
C SER A 273 -0.81 16.32 -15.98
N HIS A 274 -1.52 15.27 -16.35
CA HIS A 274 -1.33 13.89 -15.90
C HIS A 274 -1.49 13.69 -14.37
N LEU A 275 -2.16 14.61 -13.70
CA LEU A 275 -2.52 14.45 -12.30
C LEU A 275 -3.67 13.46 -12.15
N ILE A 276 -3.61 12.62 -11.12
CA ILE A 276 -4.71 11.71 -10.78
C ILE A 276 -5.81 12.55 -10.11
N ALA A 277 -6.92 12.75 -10.82
CA ALA A 277 -8.06 13.50 -10.31
C ALA A 277 -8.84 12.68 -9.25
N ASP A 278 -9.05 11.37 -9.51
CA ASP A 278 -9.64 10.46 -8.54
C ASP A 278 -9.28 9.01 -8.87
N PHE A 279 -9.56 8.11 -7.92
CA PHE A 279 -9.40 6.67 -8.12
C PHE A 279 -10.45 5.89 -7.34
N GLU A 280 -10.76 4.70 -7.84
CA GLU A 280 -11.62 3.75 -7.14
C GLU A 280 -11.00 2.35 -7.18
N VAL A 281 -11.02 1.67 -6.03
CA VAL A 281 -10.61 0.27 -5.93
C VAL A 281 -11.87 -0.59 -5.92
N THR A 282 -11.98 -1.50 -6.89
CA THR A 282 -13.12 -2.39 -7.04
C THR A 282 -12.68 -3.85 -7.06
N ASP A 283 -13.58 -4.73 -6.69
CA ASP A 283 -13.45 -6.18 -6.80
C ASP A 283 -13.95 -6.71 -8.16
N ARG A 284 -14.45 -5.85 -9.05
CA ARG A 284 -14.94 -6.24 -10.36
C ARG A 284 -13.79 -6.63 -11.28
N ALA A 285 -13.91 -7.79 -11.91
CA ALA A 285 -12.89 -8.28 -12.84
C ALA A 285 -12.92 -7.57 -14.21
N THR A 286 -14.01 -6.87 -14.51
CA THR A 286 -14.26 -6.14 -15.76
C THR A 286 -14.40 -4.64 -15.50
N ASP A 287 -14.08 -3.85 -16.48
CA ASP A 287 -14.11 -2.38 -16.41
C ASP A 287 -15.48 -1.79 -16.81
N HIS A 288 -16.43 -2.64 -17.20
CA HIS A 288 -17.79 -2.23 -17.60
C HIS A 288 -18.51 -1.47 -16.49
N GLY A 289 -19.13 -0.35 -16.84
CA GLY A 289 -19.91 0.47 -15.91
C GLY A 289 -19.09 1.30 -14.92
N GLN A 290 -17.76 1.34 -15.06
CA GLN A 290 -16.89 2.09 -14.14
C GLN A 290 -16.64 3.53 -14.59
N ILE A 291 -16.68 3.80 -15.90
CA ILE A 291 -16.43 5.15 -16.44
C ILE A 291 -17.40 6.16 -15.87
N THR A 292 -18.70 5.92 -16.04
CA THR A 292 -19.74 6.89 -15.65
C THR A 292 -19.68 7.20 -14.17
N LYS A 293 -19.40 6.20 -13.34
CA LYS A 293 -19.30 6.36 -11.89
C LYS A 293 -18.12 7.25 -11.51
N LEU A 294 -16.93 6.95 -12.04
CA LEU A 294 -15.71 7.69 -11.72
C LEU A 294 -15.72 9.09 -12.35
N ALA A 295 -16.20 9.24 -13.58
CA ALA A 295 -16.34 10.54 -14.24
C ALA A 295 -17.30 11.47 -13.48
N LYS A 296 -18.45 10.96 -13.02
CA LYS A 296 -19.38 11.73 -12.18
C LYS A 296 -18.74 12.19 -10.89
N LYS A 297 -18.02 11.30 -10.22
CA LYS A 297 -17.33 11.61 -8.96
C LYS A 297 -16.29 12.73 -9.14
N VAL A 298 -15.46 12.64 -10.19
CA VAL A 298 -14.51 13.71 -10.53
C VAL A 298 -15.21 15.03 -10.81
N LYS A 299 -16.31 14.99 -11.59
CA LYS A 299 -17.10 16.19 -11.88
C LYS A 299 -17.69 16.82 -10.63
N GLU A 300 -18.19 16.02 -9.69
CA GLU A 300 -18.71 16.47 -8.41
C GLU A 300 -17.59 17.09 -7.54
N ASP A 301 -16.43 16.44 -7.45
CA ASP A 301 -15.28 16.96 -6.71
C ASP A 301 -14.77 18.28 -7.29
N PHE A 302 -14.64 18.38 -8.59
CA PHE A 302 -14.21 19.63 -9.23
C PHE A 302 -15.22 20.76 -9.06
N ARG A 303 -16.52 20.46 -9.10
CA ARG A 303 -17.56 21.43 -8.80
C ARG A 303 -17.47 21.94 -7.36
N GLU A 304 -17.27 21.04 -6.40
CA GLU A 304 -17.05 21.39 -4.98
C GLU A 304 -15.81 22.29 -4.83
N PHE A 305 -14.71 21.98 -5.55
CA PHE A 305 -13.50 22.81 -5.52
C PHE A 305 -13.73 24.19 -6.13
N GLN A 306 -14.48 24.29 -7.24
CA GLN A 306 -14.87 25.56 -7.85
C GLN A 306 -15.67 26.44 -6.87
N GLU A 307 -16.68 25.87 -6.25
CA GLU A 307 -17.53 26.57 -5.29
C GLU A 307 -16.72 27.07 -4.07
N ALA A 308 -15.79 26.25 -3.58
CA ALA A 308 -14.94 26.60 -2.43
C ALA A 308 -13.91 27.70 -2.73
N GLU A 309 -13.40 27.77 -3.95
CA GLU A 309 -12.36 28.74 -4.36
C GLU A 309 -12.93 29.93 -5.17
N GLU A 310 -14.26 30.04 -5.26
CA GLU A 310 -14.98 31.10 -6.01
C GLU A 310 -14.50 31.27 -7.46
N LYS A 311 -14.03 30.18 -8.09
CA LYS A 311 -13.53 30.17 -9.47
C LYS A 311 -14.67 30.06 -10.47
N ASN A 312 -14.46 30.60 -11.67
CA ASN A 312 -15.39 30.42 -12.78
C ASN A 312 -15.54 28.93 -13.12
N PRO A 313 -16.76 28.46 -13.45
CA PRO A 313 -17.00 27.09 -13.79
C PRO A 313 -16.19 26.67 -15.05
N HIS A 314 -15.30 25.71 -14.85
CA HIS A 314 -14.72 24.97 -15.97
C HIS A 314 -15.49 23.65 -16.10
N GLU A 315 -16.09 23.40 -17.25
CA GLU A 315 -16.67 22.08 -17.54
C GLU A 315 -15.57 21.14 -18.05
N ILE A 316 -15.53 19.94 -17.49
CA ILE A 316 -14.74 18.86 -18.10
C ILE A 316 -15.41 18.52 -19.42
N ILE A 317 -14.73 18.75 -20.52
CA ILE A 317 -15.29 18.68 -21.86
C ILE A 317 -15.28 17.24 -22.39
N GLU A 318 -14.30 16.42 -22.01
CA GLU A 318 -14.13 15.09 -22.60
C GLU A 318 -13.72 14.04 -21.57
N THR A 319 -14.32 12.83 -21.70
CA THR A 319 -13.87 11.66 -20.95
C THR A 319 -13.40 10.60 -21.92
N ILE A 320 -12.15 10.19 -21.80
CA ILE A 320 -11.48 9.22 -22.68
C ILE A 320 -11.30 7.90 -21.92
N ALA A 321 -11.65 6.79 -22.55
CA ALA A 321 -11.40 5.47 -22.00
C ALA A 321 -11.16 4.44 -23.11
N ASP A 322 -10.56 3.29 -22.77
CA ASP A 322 -10.31 2.21 -23.72
C ASP A 322 -11.62 1.50 -24.12
N LYS A 323 -11.62 0.83 -25.29
CA LYS A 323 -12.75 0.04 -25.80
C LYS A 323 -13.29 -1.01 -24.82
N GLY A 324 -12.49 -1.50 -23.92
CA GLY A 324 -12.90 -2.44 -22.87
C GLY A 324 -13.99 -1.93 -21.91
N TYR A 325 -14.24 -0.62 -21.93
CA TYR A 325 -15.28 0.04 -21.13
C TYR A 325 -16.62 0.19 -21.83
N GLN A 326 -16.73 -0.18 -23.11
CA GLN A 326 -17.96 0.02 -23.88
C GLN A 326 -19.12 -0.77 -23.24
N ASP A 327 -20.04 -0.05 -22.62
CA ASP A 327 -21.37 -0.52 -22.26
C ASP A 327 -22.39 0.45 -22.90
N THR A 328 -23.42 -0.08 -23.55
CA THR A 328 -24.47 0.74 -24.17
C THR A 328 -25.22 1.62 -23.17
N LYS A 329 -25.12 1.32 -21.86
CA LYS A 329 -25.66 2.12 -20.77
C LYS A 329 -24.74 3.26 -20.31
N ASP A 330 -23.47 3.17 -20.58
CA ASP A 330 -22.47 4.18 -20.21
C ASP A 330 -22.36 5.32 -21.24
N MET A 331 -22.97 5.14 -22.43
CA MET A 331 -22.94 6.12 -23.55
C MET A 331 -24.18 7.01 -23.62
N ALA A 332 -25.14 6.85 -22.74
CA ALA A 332 -26.34 7.67 -22.64
C ALA A 332 -26.24 8.64 -21.45
#